data_0c975355d5227bd49ed43c95a3801153
#
_entry.id   0c975355d5227bd49ed43c95a3801153
#
_cell.length_a   1.000
_cell.length_b   1.000
_cell.length_c   1.000
_cell.angle_alpha   90.00
_cell.angle_beta   90.00
_cell.angle_gamma   90.00
#
_symmetry.space_group_name_H-M   'P 1'
#
loop_
_entity.id
_entity.type
_entity.pdbx_description
1 polymer ?
#
loop_
_entity_poly.entity_id
_entity_poly.type
_entity_poly.pdbx_seq_one_letter_code
_entity_poly.pdbx_strand_id
1 'polypeptide(L)'
;MISLALVLSYTERFIPLQMVIPLPGIKLGLANIVSLVALYLLGGRSAYIILAIRCLMGSIFGGSVTAFLFSITGGTLAMLVMTGAMKAPFLSIYGVSILGAAAHNIGQICAAMLLMHSVYIGAYLSYLLIVALFTGFATGAAGAGVLRVLTNIDFKRSGDNTSGA
;
A
#
# COMPACT_ATOMS: atom_id res chain seq x y z
N MET A 1 5.18 13.01 -1.27
CA MET A 1 4.46 11.74 -1.01
C MET A 1 3.67 11.25 -2.23
N ILE A 2 2.76 12.05 -2.81
CA ILE A 2 1.95 11.63 -3.96
C ILE A 2 2.82 11.21 -5.15
N SER A 3 3.83 12.01 -5.52
CA SER A 3 4.75 11.70 -6.62
C SER A 3 5.49 10.37 -6.42
N LEU A 4 5.97 10.12 -5.20
CA LEU A 4 6.64 8.86 -4.85
C LEU A 4 5.67 7.67 -4.96
N ALA A 5 4.42 7.85 -4.51
CA ALA A 5 3.39 6.82 -4.64
C ALA A 5 3.06 6.49 -6.10
N LEU A 6 3.05 7.50 -6.97
CA LEU A 6 2.83 7.33 -8.41
C LEU A 6 4.00 6.60 -9.08
N VAL A 7 5.24 6.98 -8.76
CA VAL A 7 6.44 6.30 -9.28
C VAL A 7 6.44 4.83 -8.88
N LEU A 8 6.20 4.52 -7.61
CA LEU A 8 6.12 3.14 -7.14
C LEU A 8 4.97 2.36 -7.80
N SER A 9 3.79 2.98 -7.96
CA SER A 9 2.66 2.36 -8.66
C SER A 9 2.97 2.11 -10.15
N TYR A 10 3.76 2.98 -10.77
CA TYR A 10 4.19 2.82 -12.17
C TYR A 10 5.24 1.71 -12.29
N THR A 11 6.23 1.70 -11.40
CA THR A 11 7.29 0.67 -11.36
C THR A 11 6.71 -0.73 -11.16
N GLU A 12 5.65 -0.85 -10.38
CA GLU A 12 4.96 -2.12 -10.12
C GLU A 12 4.39 -2.77 -11.40
N ARG A 13 4.12 -1.98 -12.46
CA ARG A 13 3.65 -2.49 -13.74
C ARG A 13 4.69 -3.32 -14.49
N PHE A 14 5.97 -3.07 -14.24
CA PHE A 14 7.06 -3.84 -14.86
C PHE A 14 7.26 -5.21 -14.22
N ILE A 15 6.60 -5.48 -13.08
CA ILE A 15 6.63 -6.79 -12.43
C ILE A 15 5.54 -7.66 -13.06
N PRO A 16 5.89 -8.73 -13.80
CA PRO A 16 4.96 -9.50 -14.62
C PRO A 16 4.13 -10.49 -13.78
N LEU A 17 3.41 -10.00 -12.77
CA LEU A 17 2.49 -10.81 -11.95
C LEU A 17 1.41 -11.50 -12.77
N GLN A 18 1.04 -10.91 -13.90
CA GLN A 18 0.05 -11.44 -14.83
C GLN A 18 0.48 -12.78 -15.46
N MET A 19 1.78 -13.11 -15.44
CA MET A 19 2.26 -14.44 -15.89
C MET A 19 1.92 -15.54 -14.88
N VAL A 20 1.77 -15.18 -13.60
CA VAL A 20 1.46 -16.14 -12.53
C VAL A 20 -0.03 -16.15 -12.22
N ILE A 21 -0.65 -14.97 -12.27
CA ILE A 21 -2.08 -14.79 -12.00
C ILE A 21 -2.68 -14.07 -13.22
N PRO A 22 -3.46 -14.77 -14.07
CA PRO A 22 -4.00 -14.20 -15.30
C PRO A 22 -5.18 -13.26 -15.04
N LEU A 23 -5.03 -12.34 -14.11
CA LEU A 23 -6.02 -11.32 -13.78
C LEU A 23 -5.44 -9.94 -14.11
N PRO A 24 -6.02 -9.21 -15.09
CA PRO A 24 -5.53 -7.90 -15.48
C PRO A 24 -5.71 -6.90 -14.34
N GLY A 25 -4.64 -6.19 -14.01
CA GLY A 25 -4.68 -5.10 -13.01
C GLY A 25 -4.35 -5.49 -11.57
N ILE A 26 -4.07 -6.75 -11.27
CA ILE A 26 -3.55 -7.17 -9.96
C ILE A 26 -2.14 -6.59 -9.75
N LYS A 27 -1.92 -6.07 -8.55
CA LYS A 27 -0.66 -5.43 -8.14
C LYS A 27 -0.19 -6.00 -6.81
N LEU A 28 1.14 -6.05 -6.62
CA LEU A 28 1.76 -6.48 -5.35
C LEU A 28 1.51 -5.53 -4.17
N GLY A 29 1.13 -4.29 -4.46
CA GLY A 29 0.90 -3.29 -3.44
C GLY A 29 2.17 -2.59 -2.94
N LEU A 30 3.24 -2.52 -3.74
CA LEU A 30 4.44 -1.75 -3.37
C LEU A 30 4.13 -0.29 -3.04
N ALA A 31 3.15 0.28 -3.74
CA ALA A 31 2.67 1.62 -3.43
C ALA A 31 2.04 1.74 -2.03
N ASN A 32 1.77 0.63 -1.33
CA ASN A 32 1.34 0.64 0.07
C ASN A 32 2.45 1.13 1.01
N ILE A 33 3.73 1.09 0.60
CA ILE A 33 4.84 1.72 1.36
C ILE A 33 4.50 3.19 1.65
N VAL A 34 4.09 3.93 0.62
CA VAL A 34 3.78 5.35 0.79
C VAL A 34 2.54 5.55 1.64
N SER A 35 1.52 4.69 1.49
CA SER A 35 0.32 4.73 2.32
C SER A 35 0.65 4.45 3.79
N LEU A 36 1.52 3.47 4.06
CA LEU A 36 2.00 3.13 5.40
C LEU A 36 2.77 4.31 6.02
N VAL A 37 3.77 4.85 5.31
CA VAL A 37 4.57 5.99 5.77
C VAL A 37 3.69 7.22 5.99
N ALA A 38 2.76 7.51 5.07
CA ALA A 38 1.82 8.62 5.22
C ALA A 38 0.91 8.44 6.43
N LEU A 39 0.46 7.21 6.71
CA LEU A 39 -0.37 6.90 7.85
C LEU A 39 0.36 7.17 9.18
N TYR A 40 1.64 6.80 9.27
CA TYR A 40 2.46 7.03 10.46
C TYR A 40 2.89 8.49 10.66
N LEU A 41 3.20 9.22 9.57
CA LEU A 41 3.71 10.59 9.64
C LEU A 41 2.61 11.66 9.61
N LEU A 42 1.61 11.48 8.76
CA LEU A 42 0.60 12.50 8.45
C LEU A 42 -0.77 12.18 9.04
N GLY A 43 -0.92 10.97 9.60
CA GLY A 43 -2.19 10.49 10.14
C GLY A 43 -3.18 10.02 9.07
N GLY A 44 -4.30 9.44 9.55
CA GLY A 44 -5.26 8.74 8.70
C GLY A 44 -5.87 9.60 7.59
N ARG A 45 -6.34 10.80 7.90
CA ARG A 45 -7.01 11.68 6.92
C ARG A 45 -6.12 11.96 5.70
N SER A 46 -4.89 12.38 5.93
CA SER A 46 -3.93 12.68 4.86
C SER A 46 -3.56 11.42 4.06
N ALA A 47 -3.42 10.28 4.73
CA ALA A 47 -3.11 9.01 4.09
C ALA A 47 -4.24 8.54 3.16
N TYR A 48 -5.52 8.71 3.53
CA TYR A 48 -6.66 8.42 2.67
C TYR A 48 -6.73 9.34 1.44
N ILE A 49 -6.42 10.64 1.59
CA ILE A 49 -6.35 11.58 0.47
C ILE A 49 -5.24 11.16 -0.50
N ILE A 50 -4.06 10.83 0.01
CA ILE A 50 -2.93 10.34 -0.80
C ILE A 50 -3.32 9.06 -1.55
N LEU A 51 -4.01 8.12 -0.89
CA LEU A 51 -4.52 6.91 -1.52
C LEU A 51 -5.47 7.23 -2.67
N ALA A 52 -6.47 8.09 -2.44
CA ALA A 52 -7.47 8.45 -3.45
C ALA A 52 -6.81 9.10 -4.68
N ILE A 53 -5.94 10.09 -4.49
CA ILE A 53 -5.23 10.76 -5.56
C ILE A 53 -4.33 9.78 -6.32
N ARG A 54 -3.60 8.91 -5.62
CA ARG A 54 -2.76 7.89 -6.22
C ARG A 54 -3.55 6.92 -7.11
N CYS A 55 -4.70 6.44 -6.62
CA CYS A 55 -5.54 5.52 -7.39
C CYS A 55 -6.10 6.19 -8.63
N LEU A 56 -6.57 7.43 -8.52
CA LEU A 56 -7.09 8.23 -9.63
C LEU A 56 -6.01 8.48 -10.67
N MET A 57 -4.88 9.06 -10.28
CA MET A 57 -3.78 9.36 -11.20
C MET A 57 -3.21 8.09 -11.83
N GLY A 58 -3.02 7.04 -11.04
CA GLY A 58 -2.53 5.75 -11.52
C GLY A 58 -3.45 5.11 -12.57
N SER A 59 -4.76 5.36 -12.52
CA SER A 59 -5.70 4.89 -13.53
C SER A 59 -5.71 5.75 -14.78
N ILE A 60 -5.60 7.07 -14.64
CA ILE A 60 -5.51 8.00 -15.77
C ILE A 60 -4.27 7.69 -16.62
N PHE A 61 -3.10 7.61 -15.98
CA PHE A 61 -1.86 7.24 -16.67
C PHE A 61 -1.84 5.77 -17.11
N GLY A 62 -2.65 4.94 -16.48
CA GLY A 62 -2.77 3.51 -16.74
C GLY A 62 -3.73 3.13 -17.84
N GLY A 63 -4.65 4.01 -18.18
CA GLY A 63 -5.66 3.76 -19.20
C GLY A 63 -6.63 2.59 -18.88
N SER A 64 -6.75 2.18 -17.60
CA SER A 64 -7.54 1.01 -17.23
C SER A 64 -8.48 1.29 -16.05
N VAL A 65 -9.77 1.25 -16.31
CA VAL A 65 -10.83 1.38 -15.29
C VAL A 65 -10.78 0.19 -14.32
N THR A 66 -10.50 -1.01 -14.80
CA THR A 66 -10.38 -2.20 -13.96
C THR A 66 -9.22 -2.07 -12.97
N ALA A 67 -8.08 -1.56 -13.42
CA ALA A 67 -6.94 -1.29 -12.53
C ALA A 67 -7.27 -0.22 -11.47
N PHE A 68 -8.13 0.75 -11.79
CA PHE A 68 -8.65 1.71 -10.81
C PHE A 68 -9.48 1.01 -9.74
N LEU A 69 -10.47 0.23 -10.16
CA LEU A 69 -11.36 -0.49 -9.23
C LEU A 69 -10.57 -1.42 -8.30
N PHE A 70 -9.61 -2.17 -8.83
CA PHE A 70 -8.74 -3.03 -8.02
C PHE A 70 -7.86 -2.22 -7.05
N SER A 71 -7.33 -1.08 -7.49
CA SER A 71 -6.48 -0.24 -6.66
C SER A 71 -7.25 0.45 -5.55
N ILE A 72 -8.45 0.95 -5.82
CA ILE A 72 -9.25 1.68 -4.83
C ILE A 72 -9.85 0.71 -3.81
N THR A 73 -10.38 -0.45 -4.22
CA THR A 73 -10.94 -1.45 -3.32
C THR A 73 -9.86 -2.07 -2.44
N GLY A 74 -8.77 -2.55 -3.05
CA GLY A 74 -7.63 -3.10 -2.32
C GLY A 74 -6.97 -2.06 -1.40
N GLY A 75 -6.74 -0.85 -1.91
CA GLY A 75 -6.13 0.23 -1.13
C GLY A 75 -6.98 0.70 0.04
N THR A 76 -8.29 0.84 -0.15
CA THR A 76 -9.21 1.24 0.92
C THR A 76 -9.28 0.18 2.01
N LEU A 77 -9.39 -1.10 1.65
CA LEU A 77 -9.41 -2.18 2.63
C LEU A 77 -8.09 -2.28 3.39
N ALA A 78 -6.95 -2.14 2.69
CA ALA A 78 -5.64 -2.08 3.32
C ALA A 78 -5.53 -0.94 4.34
N MET A 79 -5.97 0.28 3.96
CA MET A 79 -5.95 1.44 4.85
C MET A 79 -6.82 1.27 6.08
N LEU A 80 -8.02 0.70 5.92
CA LEU A 80 -8.92 0.39 7.05
C LEU A 80 -8.24 -0.55 8.04
N VAL A 81 -7.69 -1.65 7.54
CA VAL A 81 -7.01 -2.66 8.37
C VAL A 81 -5.75 -2.08 9.02
N MET A 82 -4.90 -1.35 8.29
CA MET A 82 -3.71 -0.71 8.84
C MET A 82 -4.07 0.31 9.92
N THR A 83 -5.09 1.15 9.70
CA THR A 83 -5.55 2.16 10.68
C THR A 83 -6.06 1.50 11.96
N GLY A 84 -6.76 0.37 11.84
CA GLY A 84 -7.19 -0.44 12.97
C GLY A 84 -6.02 -1.12 13.69
N ALA A 85 -5.12 -1.74 12.92
CA ALA A 85 -3.96 -2.47 13.43
C ALA A 85 -2.97 -1.55 14.19
N MET A 86 -2.80 -0.30 13.76
CA MET A 86 -1.95 0.68 14.46
C MET A 86 -2.41 0.98 15.89
N LYS A 87 -3.69 0.75 16.21
CA LYS A 87 -4.22 0.95 17.57
C LYS A 87 -3.85 -0.19 18.51
N ALA A 88 -3.38 -1.32 17.98
CA ALA A 88 -2.98 -2.47 18.77
C ALA A 88 -1.52 -2.34 19.22
N PRO A 89 -1.24 -2.20 20.54
CA PRO A 89 0.10 -1.89 21.05
C PRO A 89 1.12 -3.02 20.84
N PHE A 90 0.66 -4.23 20.55
CA PHE A 90 1.51 -5.40 20.29
C PHE A 90 1.92 -5.56 18.82
N LEU A 91 1.34 -4.78 17.91
CA LEU A 91 1.67 -4.85 16.49
C LEU A 91 2.80 -3.88 16.12
N SER A 92 3.89 -4.44 15.61
CA SER A 92 4.96 -3.65 15.02
C SER A 92 4.56 -3.11 13.64
N ILE A 93 5.33 -2.15 13.12
CA ILE A 93 5.16 -1.62 11.76
C ILE A 93 5.17 -2.73 10.69
N TYR A 94 5.94 -3.80 10.92
CA TYR A 94 5.98 -4.98 10.05
C TYR A 94 4.63 -5.73 10.08
N GLY A 95 4.07 -5.95 11.27
CA GLY A 95 2.76 -6.59 11.43
C GLY A 95 1.65 -5.78 10.78
N VAL A 96 1.62 -4.46 10.99
CA VAL A 96 0.67 -3.54 10.34
C VAL A 96 0.78 -3.62 8.82
N SER A 97 2.01 -3.65 8.29
CA SER A 97 2.27 -3.73 6.85
C SER A 97 1.82 -5.07 6.25
N ILE A 98 2.09 -6.19 6.91
CA ILE A 98 1.67 -7.53 6.46
C ILE A 98 0.14 -7.62 6.43
N LEU A 99 -0.53 -7.18 7.48
CA LEU A 99 -2.00 -7.13 7.52
C LEU A 99 -2.57 -6.22 6.43
N GLY A 100 -1.92 -5.08 6.18
CA GLY A 100 -2.27 -4.18 5.08
C GLY A 100 -2.12 -4.82 3.71
N ALA A 101 -1.03 -5.56 3.48
CA ALA A 101 -0.80 -6.28 2.22
C ALA A 101 -1.83 -7.41 2.00
N ALA A 102 -2.13 -8.17 3.05
CA ALA A 102 -3.16 -9.22 3.00
C ALA A 102 -4.54 -8.63 2.70
N ALA A 103 -4.92 -7.56 3.40
CA ALA A 103 -6.18 -6.86 3.19
C ALA A 103 -6.27 -6.25 1.77
N HIS A 104 -5.16 -5.72 1.25
CA HIS A 104 -5.09 -5.22 -0.13
C HIS A 104 -5.43 -6.32 -1.14
N ASN A 105 -4.81 -7.48 -1.01
CA ASN A 105 -5.06 -8.61 -1.90
C ASN A 105 -6.49 -9.14 -1.78
N ILE A 106 -7.04 -9.20 -0.56
CA ILE A 106 -8.46 -9.56 -0.34
C ILE A 106 -9.37 -8.58 -1.10
N GLY A 107 -9.14 -7.27 -0.95
CA GLY A 107 -9.93 -6.25 -1.64
C GLY A 107 -9.85 -6.37 -3.15
N GLN A 108 -8.67 -6.66 -3.72
CA GLN A 108 -8.49 -6.87 -5.15
C GLN A 108 -9.25 -8.11 -5.65
N ILE A 109 -9.15 -9.23 -4.94
CA ILE A 109 -9.85 -10.47 -5.31
C ILE A 109 -11.36 -10.30 -5.21
N CYS A 110 -11.87 -9.64 -4.16
CA CYS A 110 -13.30 -9.32 -4.06
C CYS A 110 -13.77 -8.48 -5.25
N ALA A 111 -13.03 -7.46 -5.63
CA ALA A 111 -13.35 -6.65 -6.81
C ALA A 111 -13.29 -7.47 -8.11
N ALA A 112 -12.31 -8.37 -8.25
CA ALA A 112 -12.18 -9.24 -9.41
C ALA A 112 -13.36 -10.23 -9.51
N MET A 113 -13.77 -10.85 -8.41
CA MET A 113 -14.94 -11.74 -8.37
C MET A 113 -16.21 -11.02 -8.78
N LEU A 114 -16.42 -9.78 -8.31
CA LEU A 114 -17.58 -8.97 -8.67
C LEU A 114 -17.57 -8.57 -10.14
N LEU A 115 -16.44 -8.11 -10.66
CA LEU A 115 -16.32 -7.65 -12.05
C LEU A 115 -16.41 -8.79 -13.07
N MET A 116 -15.89 -9.95 -12.74
CA MET A 116 -15.86 -11.12 -13.63
C MET A 116 -17.02 -12.10 -13.39
N HIS A 117 -17.90 -11.79 -12.43
CA HIS A 117 -19.02 -12.66 -12.04
C HIS A 117 -18.59 -14.12 -11.78
N SER A 118 -17.39 -14.33 -11.21
CA SER A 118 -16.82 -15.67 -11.01
C SER A 118 -16.21 -15.81 -9.61
N VAL A 119 -16.79 -16.70 -8.81
CA VAL A 119 -16.29 -17.04 -7.46
C VAL A 119 -15.00 -17.87 -7.50
N TYR A 120 -14.71 -18.53 -8.63
CA TYR A 120 -13.50 -19.35 -8.81
C TYR A 120 -12.21 -18.52 -8.70
N ILE A 121 -12.28 -17.22 -8.95
CA ILE A 121 -11.16 -16.29 -8.78
C ILE A 121 -10.67 -16.26 -7.32
N GLY A 122 -11.56 -16.54 -6.37
CA GLY A 122 -11.20 -16.66 -4.95
C GLY A 122 -10.13 -17.70 -4.66
N ALA A 123 -9.95 -18.71 -5.49
CA ALA A 123 -8.89 -19.72 -5.34
C ALA A 123 -7.48 -19.10 -5.38
N TYR A 124 -7.30 -18.00 -6.12
CA TYR A 124 -6.01 -17.28 -6.19
C TYR A 124 -5.67 -16.53 -4.88
N LEU A 125 -6.67 -16.32 -4.01
CA LEU A 125 -6.45 -15.61 -2.74
C LEU A 125 -5.43 -16.33 -1.85
N SER A 126 -5.46 -17.66 -1.78
CA SER A 126 -4.52 -18.43 -0.96
C SER A 126 -3.06 -18.16 -1.37
N TYR A 127 -2.78 -18.13 -2.67
CA TYR A 127 -1.48 -17.80 -3.20
C TYR A 127 -1.09 -16.33 -2.91
N LEU A 128 -2.01 -15.40 -3.13
CA LEU A 128 -1.79 -13.98 -2.88
C LEU A 128 -1.55 -13.66 -1.39
N LEU A 129 -2.15 -14.40 -0.47
CA LEU A 129 -1.90 -14.24 0.96
C LEU A 129 -0.49 -14.69 1.35
N ILE A 130 0.03 -15.76 0.74
CA ILE A 130 1.43 -16.17 0.92
C ILE A 130 2.37 -15.07 0.39
N VAL A 131 2.11 -14.55 -0.80
CA VAL A 131 2.88 -13.44 -1.37
C VAL A 131 2.79 -12.20 -0.49
N ALA A 132 1.63 -11.93 0.12
CA ALA A 132 1.43 -10.80 1.02
C ALA A 132 2.32 -10.84 2.28
N LEU A 133 2.68 -12.02 2.78
CA LEU A 133 3.63 -12.14 3.89
C LEU A 133 5.00 -11.57 3.50
N PHE A 134 5.50 -11.95 2.33
CA PHE A 134 6.82 -11.49 1.86
C PHE A 134 6.79 -10.01 1.45
N THR A 135 5.81 -9.62 0.65
CA THR A 135 5.68 -8.23 0.19
C THR A 135 5.33 -7.29 1.32
N GLY A 136 4.47 -7.70 2.26
CA GLY A 136 4.12 -6.94 3.45
C GLY A 136 5.31 -6.75 4.39
N PHE A 137 6.14 -7.78 4.57
CA PHE A 137 7.38 -7.65 5.33
C PHE A 137 8.36 -6.69 4.64
N ALA A 138 8.58 -6.84 3.32
CA ALA A 138 9.47 -5.97 2.55
C ALA A 138 8.99 -4.50 2.57
N THR A 139 7.69 -4.26 2.39
CA THR A 139 7.09 -2.91 2.46
C THR A 139 7.17 -2.33 3.87
N GLY A 140 7.01 -3.16 4.90
CA GLY A 140 7.19 -2.77 6.30
C GLY A 140 8.63 -2.37 6.61
N ALA A 141 9.60 -3.14 6.11
CA ALA A 141 11.03 -2.84 6.25
C ALA A 141 11.41 -1.53 5.55
N ALA A 142 10.96 -1.35 4.31
CA ALA A 142 11.17 -0.10 3.57
C ALA A 142 10.51 1.10 4.26
N GLY A 143 9.26 0.94 4.74
CA GLY A 143 8.54 1.96 5.49
C GLY A 143 9.25 2.33 6.79
N ALA A 144 9.73 1.34 7.56
CA ALA A 144 10.50 1.56 8.78
C ALA A 144 11.81 2.31 8.50
N GLY A 145 12.50 1.96 7.40
CA GLY A 145 13.72 2.67 6.96
C GLY A 145 13.44 4.13 6.64
N VAL A 146 12.41 4.41 5.85
CA VAL A 146 11.99 5.78 5.50
C VAL A 146 11.62 6.58 6.75
N LEU A 147 10.85 5.99 7.68
CA LEU A 147 10.46 6.66 8.92
C LEU A 147 11.68 7.01 9.77
N ARG A 148 12.65 6.09 9.93
CA ARG A 148 13.89 6.37 10.67
C ARG A 148 14.68 7.54 10.09
N VAL A 149 14.82 7.59 8.77
CA VAL A 149 15.54 8.68 8.11
C VAL A 149 14.84 10.01 8.33
N LEU A 150 13.52 10.05 8.15
CA LEU A 150 12.73 11.28 8.29
C LEU A 150 12.71 11.79 9.73
N THR A 151 12.55 10.93 10.72
CA THR A 151 12.55 11.31 12.13
C THR A 151 13.93 11.77 12.59
N ASN A 152 15.02 11.18 12.10
CA ASN A 152 16.39 11.63 12.41
C ASN A 152 16.71 13.01 11.80
N ILE A 153 16.18 13.32 10.61
CA ILE A 153 16.33 14.62 9.97
C ILE A 153 15.61 15.71 10.78
N ASP A 154 14.41 15.45 11.26
CA ASP A 154 13.64 16.41 12.07
C ASP A 154 14.34 16.69 13.40
N PHE A 155 14.92 15.66 14.04
CA PHE A 155 15.65 15.81 15.30
C PHE A 155 16.92 16.66 15.12
N LYS A 156 17.66 16.47 14.03
CA LYS A 156 18.86 17.24 13.71
C LYS A 156 18.55 18.71 13.41
N ARG A 157 17.44 18.95 12.70
CA ARG A 157 16.99 20.32 12.36
C ARG A 157 16.48 21.09 13.57
N SER A 158 15.85 20.40 14.55
CA SER A 158 15.42 20.99 15.80
C SER A 158 16.62 21.33 16.73
N GLY A 159 17.68 20.52 16.71
CA GLY A 159 18.89 20.75 17.48
C GLY A 159 19.72 21.94 16.99
N ASP A 160 19.80 22.18 15.67
CA ASP A 160 20.51 23.33 15.09
C ASP A 160 19.84 24.69 15.39
N ASN A 161 18.52 24.72 15.54
CA ASN A 161 17.79 25.95 15.88
C ASN A 161 17.92 26.36 17.35
N THR A 162 18.36 25.48 18.23
CA THR A 162 18.56 25.77 19.67
C THR A 162 19.99 26.16 20.01
N SER A 163 20.94 25.96 19.10
CA SER A 163 22.37 26.31 19.31
C SER A 163 22.76 27.67 18.71
N GLY A 164 21.83 28.38 18.10
CA GLY A 164 22.05 29.69 17.48
C GLY A 164 21.38 30.90 18.18
N ALA A 165 20.91 30.74 19.44
CA ALA A 165 20.28 31.78 20.21
C ALA A 165 21.16 32.20 21.41
#